data_8e5c1b79af004395a2ed8cba29326e54
#
_entry.id   8e5c1b79af004395a2ed8cba29326e54
#
_cell.length_a   1.000
_cell.length_b   1.000
_cell.length_c   1.000
_cell.angle_alpha   90.00
_cell.angle_beta   90.00
_cell.angle_gamma   90.00
#
_symmetry.space_group_name_H-M   'P 1'
#
loop_
_entity.id
_entity.type
_entity.pdbx_description
1 polymer ?
#
loop_
_entity_poly.entity_id
_entity_poly.type
_entity_poly.pdbx_seq_one_letter_code
_entity_poly.pdbx_strand_id
1 'polypeptide(L)'
;MGKLDFTKMHGCGNDYVYIDCFKQDVEAPELLARTLSDRHKGVGGDGVILICPSETADAKMRMFNADGSEGRMCGNGVRCVAEYLFRHGYASGTAADVETLSGVKHIVRREPGLLTVDMGAPELAPEKIPVTGFAKPVVNELVEVNGGAVRMTCVSMGNPHCVVYVSDTAGLNLPVLGGAMEHSKWFPEGVNTEFIQILDETHLKMRVWERGSGETMACGTGSTAALAAACLLYTSDAAD
;
A
#
# COMPACT_ATOMS: atom_id res chain seq x y z
N MET A 1 -22.46 -8.15 24.96
CA MET A 1 -21.33 -7.58 24.17
C MET A 1 -20.72 -6.51 25.04
N GLY A 2 -19.42 -6.58 25.29
CA GLY A 2 -18.67 -5.52 25.98
C GLY A 2 -18.60 -4.27 25.11
N LYS A 3 -18.37 -3.13 25.74
CA LYS A 3 -18.07 -1.86 25.04
C LYS A 3 -16.67 -1.97 24.46
N LEU A 4 -16.49 -1.57 23.19
CA LEU A 4 -15.20 -1.48 22.52
C LEU A 4 -14.92 -0.01 22.18
N ASP A 5 -13.80 0.51 22.65
CA ASP A 5 -13.36 1.86 22.33
C ASP A 5 -12.49 1.83 21.06
N PHE A 6 -12.74 2.76 20.15
CA PHE A 6 -11.99 2.86 18.89
C PHE A 6 -11.73 4.31 18.50
N THR A 7 -10.78 4.49 17.60
CA THR A 7 -10.52 5.79 16.94
C THR A 7 -10.72 5.60 15.43
N LYS A 8 -11.44 6.50 14.78
CA LYS A 8 -11.57 6.53 13.33
C LYS A 8 -10.52 7.47 12.76
N MET A 9 -9.67 6.96 11.87
CA MET A 9 -8.64 7.77 11.19
C MET A 9 -8.55 7.38 9.72
N HIS A 10 -7.97 8.26 8.91
CA HIS A 10 -7.64 7.98 7.52
C HIS A 10 -6.28 8.56 7.12
N GLY A 11 -5.60 7.88 6.19
CA GLY A 11 -4.46 8.39 5.45
C GLY A 11 -4.80 8.48 3.97
N CYS A 12 -4.83 9.70 3.40
CA CYS A 12 -5.18 9.92 2.00
C CYS A 12 -6.53 9.31 1.56
N GLY A 13 -7.55 9.37 2.42
CA GLY A 13 -8.87 8.83 2.15
C GLY A 13 -9.06 7.34 2.48
N ASN A 14 -7.99 6.58 2.64
CA ASN A 14 -8.03 5.19 3.07
C ASN A 14 -8.30 5.11 4.58
N ASP A 15 -9.52 4.75 4.96
CA ASP A 15 -10.09 4.95 6.29
C ASP A 15 -10.29 3.63 7.05
N TYR A 16 -9.72 3.55 8.25
CA TYR A 16 -9.82 2.39 9.12
C TYR A 16 -10.40 2.72 10.50
N VAL A 17 -10.92 1.70 11.15
CA VAL A 17 -11.24 1.70 12.60
C VAL A 17 -10.01 1.21 13.34
N TYR A 18 -9.43 2.04 14.19
CA TYR A 18 -8.23 1.72 14.98
C TYR A 18 -8.62 1.35 16.41
N ILE A 19 -8.09 0.21 16.88
CA ILE A 19 -8.37 -0.32 18.21
C ILE A 19 -7.07 -0.44 18.98
N ASP A 20 -7.03 0.19 20.15
CA ASP A 20 -5.89 0.20 21.06
C ASP A 20 -5.88 -1.07 21.91
N CYS A 21 -5.10 -2.05 21.49
CA CYS A 21 -4.93 -3.32 22.19
C CYS A 21 -3.91 -3.28 23.34
N PHE A 22 -3.36 -2.11 23.68
CA PHE A 22 -2.70 -1.92 24.97
C PHE A 22 -3.71 -1.82 26.13
N LYS A 23 -4.98 -1.50 25.82
CA LYS A 23 -6.03 -1.25 26.81
C LYS A 23 -7.19 -2.24 26.76
N GLN A 24 -7.32 -3.00 25.69
CA GLN A 24 -8.45 -3.90 25.49
C GLN A 24 -8.06 -5.05 24.54
N ASP A 25 -8.70 -6.19 24.71
CA ASP A 25 -8.49 -7.39 23.90
C ASP A 25 -9.53 -7.50 22.80
N VAL A 26 -9.12 -8.08 21.66
CA VAL A 26 -9.99 -8.38 20.52
C VAL A 26 -9.84 -9.87 20.17
N GLU A 27 -10.87 -10.65 20.46
CA GLU A 27 -10.82 -12.13 20.32
C GLU A 27 -10.96 -12.61 18.88
N ALA A 28 -11.79 -11.95 18.05
CA ALA A 28 -12.08 -12.36 16.67
C ALA A 28 -11.99 -11.16 15.71
N PRO A 29 -10.76 -10.71 15.40
CA PRO A 29 -10.57 -9.49 14.62
C PRO A 29 -11.10 -9.58 13.19
N GLU A 30 -11.09 -10.77 12.57
CA GLU A 30 -11.61 -11.02 11.22
C GLU A 30 -13.13 -10.77 11.14
N LEU A 31 -13.87 -11.25 12.15
CA LEU A 31 -15.31 -11.05 12.25
C LEU A 31 -15.64 -9.61 12.61
N LEU A 32 -14.85 -9.02 13.51
CA LEU A 32 -14.99 -7.63 13.90
C LEU A 32 -14.78 -6.69 12.69
N ALA A 33 -13.77 -6.96 11.87
CA ALA A 33 -13.49 -6.20 10.66
C ALA A 33 -14.68 -6.24 9.69
N ARG A 34 -15.24 -7.40 9.41
CA ARG A 34 -16.45 -7.53 8.57
C ARG A 34 -17.63 -6.73 9.11
N THR A 35 -17.82 -6.74 10.44
CA THR A 35 -18.95 -6.07 11.07
C THR A 35 -18.76 -4.55 11.12
N LEU A 36 -17.57 -4.08 11.56
CA LEU A 36 -17.33 -2.66 11.73
C LEU A 36 -17.11 -1.92 10.41
N SER A 37 -16.60 -2.60 9.39
CA SER A 37 -16.29 -1.97 8.08
C SER A 37 -17.55 -1.72 7.24
N ASP A 38 -18.66 -2.36 7.52
CA ASP A 38 -19.93 -2.11 6.82
C ASP A 38 -20.34 -0.62 6.97
N ARG A 39 -20.40 0.10 5.85
CA ARG A 39 -20.68 1.55 5.83
C ARG A 39 -22.14 1.90 6.13
N HIS A 40 -23.03 0.90 6.18
CA HIS A 40 -24.45 1.10 6.44
C HIS A 40 -24.91 0.58 7.80
N LYS A 41 -24.23 -0.46 8.33
CA LYS A 41 -24.64 -1.15 9.57
C LYS A 41 -23.57 -1.12 10.65
N GLY A 42 -22.32 -0.80 10.27
CA GLY A 42 -21.17 -0.68 11.18
C GLY A 42 -20.73 0.77 11.36
N VAL A 43 -19.45 0.95 11.69
CA VAL A 43 -18.78 2.26 11.72
C VAL A 43 -18.50 2.76 10.29
N GLY A 44 -18.29 1.82 9.37
CA GLY A 44 -17.87 2.05 7.99
C GLY A 44 -16.37 2.30 7.88
N GLY A 45 -15.74 1.68 6.90
CA GLY A 45 -14.32 1.85 6.63
C GLY A 45 -13.78 0.79 5.69
N ASP A 46 -12.51 0.93 5.33
CA ASP A 46 -11.79 -0.03 4.48
C ASP A 46 -11.34 -1.27 5.29
N GLY A 47 -11.44 -1.20 6.62
CA GLY A 47 -11.08 -2.28 7.52
C GLY A 47 -10.89 -1.85 8.96
N VAL A 48 -10.22 -2.73 9.71
CA VAL A 48 -9.85 -2.53 11.13
C VAL A 48 -8.34 -2.67 11.27
N ILE A 49 -7.73 -1.79 12.06
CA ILE A 49 -6.33 -1.89 12.45
C ILE A 49 -6.25 -2.02 13.96
N LEU A 50 -5.60 -3.10 14.43
CA LEU A 50 -5.27 -3.31 15.83
C LEU A 50 -3.88 -2.74 16.10
N ILE A 51 -3.76 -1.91 17.13
CA ILE A 51 -2.50 -1.36 17.64
C ILE A 51 -2.16 -2.18 18.90
N CYS A 52 -1.30 -3.18 18.72
CA CYS A 52 -0.97 -4.18 19.73
C CYS A 52 0.39 -3.88 20.38
N PRO A 53 0.66 -4.37 21.60
CA PRO A 53 2.01 -4.44 22.14
C PRO A 53 2.96 -5.20 21.22
N SER A 54 4.24 -4.81 21.19
CA SER A 54 5.33 -5.49 20.47
C SER A 54 6.51 -5.72 21.40
N GLU A 55 7.26 -6.79 21.17
CA GLU A 55 8.52 -7.06 21.87
C GLU A 55 9.74 -6.43 21.14
N THR A 56 9.56 -5.98 19.89
CA THR A 56 10.65 -5.54 19.01
C THR A 56 10.49 -4.11 18.50
N ALA A 57 9.35 -3.47 18.77
CA ALA A 57 9.00 -2.13 18.29
C ALA A 57 8.14 -1.39 19.31
N ASP A 58 7.81 -0.11 19.07
CA ASP A 58 6.90 0.66 19.93
C ASP A 58 5.47 0.08 19.93
N ALA A 59 5.06 -0.49 18.80
CA ALA A 59 3.79 -1.23 18.66
C ALA A 59 3.84 -2.22 17.51
N LYS A 60 2.87 -3.16 17.49
CA LYS A 60 2.58 -4.04 16.38
C LYS A 60 1.27 -3.67 15.73
N MET A 61 1.30 -3.44 14.42
CA MET A 61 0.11 -3.22 13.60
C MET A 61 -0.39 -4.56 13.05
N ARG A 62 -1.65 -4.91 13.36
CA ARG A 62 -2.39 -5.96 12.66
C ARG A 62 -3.53 -5.31 11.90
N MET A 63 -3.59 -5.54 10.59
CA MET A 63 -4.56 -4.91 9.71
C MET A 63 -5.49 -5.96 9.12
N PHE A 64 -6.79 -5.71 9.19
CA PHE A 64 -7.83 -6.57 8.63
C PHE A 64 -8.65 -5.77 7.63
N ASN A 65 -8.76 -6.28 6.40
CA ASN A 65 -9.59 -5.71 5.36
C ASN A 65 -11.09 -5.85 5.70
N ALA A 66 -11.96 -5.15 4.96
CA ALA A 66 -13.40 -5.22 5.17
C ALA A 66 -14.00 -6.63 5.00
N ASP A 67 -13.33 -7.51 4.23
CA ASP A 67 -13.71 -8.93 4.08
C ASP A 67 -13.20 -9.83 5.20
N GLY A 68 -12.46 -9.28 6.16
CA GLY A 68 -11.87 -9.98 7.31
C GLY A 68 -10.52 -10.62 7.02
N SER A 69 -9.96 -10.53 5.83
CA SER A 69 -8.61 -11.02 5.53
C SER A 69 -7.54 -10.15 6.22
N GLU A 70 -6.49 -10.79 6.77
CA GLU A 70 -5.38 -10.05 7.38
C GLU A 70 -4.38 -9.60 6.30
N GLY A 71 -4.17 -8.29 6.19
CA GLY A 71 -3.23 -7.67 5.27
C GLY A 71 -1.83 -7.58 5.88
N ARG A 72 -0.80 -7.65 5.03
CA ARG A 72 0.60 -7.65 5.49
C ARG A 72 1.07 -6.28 5.96
N MET A 73 0.68 -5.21 5.29
CA MET A 73 1.03 -3.81 5.60
C MET A 73 0.17 -2.86 4.78
N CYS A 74 -0.13 -1.69 5.34
CA CYS A 74 -0.74 -0.56 4.64
C CYS A 74 0.06 0.71 4.96
N GLY A 75 0.65 1.34 3.92
CA GLY A 75 1.44 2.55 4.08
C GLY A 75 0.64 3.74 4.65
N ASN A 76 -0.64 3.83 4.30
CA ASN A 76 -1.56 4.82 4.86
C ASN A 76 -1.88 4.51 6.33
N GLY A 77 -2.18 3.24 6.62
CA GLY A 77 -2.52 2.76 7.97
C GLY A 77 -1.36 2.90 8.95
N VAL A 78 -0.14 2.56 8.55
CA VAL A 78 1.03 2.62 9.46
C VAL A 78 1.36 4.05 9.87
N ARG A 79 1.11 5.06 9.00
CA ARG A 79 1.24 6.47 9.37
C ARG A 79 0.21 6.86 10.44
N CYS A 80 -1.02 6.41 10.30
CA CYS A 80 -2.05 6.64 11.32
C CYS A 80 -1.69 5.95 12.64
N VAL A 81 -1.15 4.73 12.62
CA VAL A 81 -0.63 4.06 13.83
C VAL A 81 0.44 4.90 14.50
N ALA A 82 1.47 5.33 13.76
CA ALA A 82 2.52 6.17 14.33
C ALA A 82 1.98 7.48 14.93
N GLU A 83 1.05 8.15 14.24
CA GLU A 83 0.40 9.35 14.77
C GLU A 83 -0.39 9.05 16.05
N TYR A 84 -1.06 7.88 16.11
CA TYR A 84 -1.74 7.41 17.31
C TYR A 84 -0.75 7.24 18.49
N LEU A 85 0.39 6.55 18.23
CA LEU A 85 1.43 6.32 19.24
C LEU A 85 1.97 7.63 19.82
N PHE A 86 2.24 8.63 18.96
CA PHE A 86 2.70 9.94 19.39
C PHE A 86 1.65 10.68 20.24
N ARG A 87 0.39 10.63 19.83
CA ARG A 87 -0.69 11.33 20.56
C ARG A 87 -1.00 10.72 21.91
N HIS A 88 -0.81 9.41 22.04
CA HIS A 88 -1.13 8.67 23.27
C HIS A 88 0.09 8.38 24.15
N GLY A 89 1.30 8.84 23.74
CA GLY A 89 2.52 8.71 24.53
C GLY A 89 3.11 7.29 24.55
N TYR A 90 2.74 6.44 23.57
CA TYR A 90 3.36 5.11 23.40
C TYR A 90 4.72 5.19 22.70
N ALA A 91 4.95 6.20 21.87
CA ALA A 91 6.23 6.53 21.29
C ALA A 91 6.68 7.93 21.75
N SER A 92 7.99 8.09 22.02
CA SER A 92 8.57 9.34 22.47
C SER A 92 9.35 10.03 21.36
N GLY A 93 9.40 11.37 21.37
CA GLY A 93 10.14 12.15 20.39
C GLY A 93 9.44 12.24 19.04
N THR A 94 10.19 12.13 17.95
CA THR A 94 9.72 12.32 16.57
C THR A 94 9.79 11.06 15.71
N ALA A 95 10.23 9.93 16.25
CA ALA A 95 10.32 8.65 15.56
C ALA A 95 9.49 7.58 16.27
N ALA A 96 8.94 6.65 15.53
CA ALA A 96 8.25 5.47 16.02
C ALA A 96 8.56 4.26 15.13
N ASP A 97 8.76 3.11 15.75
CA ASP A 97 8.91 1.83 15.08
C ASP A 97 7.63 1.03 15.19
N VAL A 98 7.13 0.51 14.08
CA VAL A 98 5.90 -0.28 14.04
C VAL A 98 6.19 -1.64 13.40
N GLU A 99 6.01 -2.70 14.18
CA GLU A 99 6.07 -4.08 13.69
C GLU A 99 4.86 -4.36 12.78
N THR A 100 5.11 -4.95 11.62
CA THR A 100 4.08 -5.39 10.66
C THR A 100 4.40 -6.78 10.14
N LEU A 101 3.49 -7.45 9.45
CA LEU A 101 3.76 -8.70 8.74
C LEU A 101 4.76 -8.55 7.57
N SER A 102 5.13 -7.31 7.21
CA SER A 102 6.17 -6.98 6.22
C SER A 102 7.44 -6.43 6.88
N GLY A 103 7.67 -6.76 8.15
CA GLY A 103 8.80 -6.29 8.95
C GLY A 103 8.50 -4.99 9.70
N VAL A 104 9.48 -4.55 10.49
CA VAL A 104 9.41 -3.29 11.23
C VAL A 104 9.51 -2.12 10.26
N LYS A 105 8.63 -1.13 10.45
CA LYS A 105 8.63 0.12 9.69
C LYS A 105 9.06 1.25 10.62
N HIS A 106 10.03 2.03 10.15
CA HIS A 106 10.50 3.22 10.85
C HIS A 106 9.77 4.45 10.33
N ILE A 107 9.09 5.18 11.21
CA ILE A 107 8.28 6.34 10.87
C ILE A 107 8.83 7.57 11.59
N VAL A 108 9.09 8.65 10.84
CA VAL A 108 9.57 9.92 11.39
C VAL A 108 8.54 11.01 11.15
N ARG A 109 8.16 11.69 12.21
CA ARG A 109 7.36 12.91 12.14
C ARG A 109 8.28 14.08 11.73
N ARG A 110 8.02 14.68 10.58
CA ARG A 110 8.78 15.84 10.07
C ARG A 110 8.18 17.14 10.54
N GLU A 111 6.85 17.27 10.37
CA GLU A 111 6.05 18.43 10.73
C GLU A 111 4.70 17.92 11.25
N PRO A 112 3.87 18.76 11.92
CA PRO A 112 2.53 18.35 12.30
C PRO A 112 1.73 17.82 11.10
N GLY A 113 1.32 16.55 11.17
CA GLY A 113 0.57 15.88 10.12
C GLY A 113 1.39 15.31 8.96
N LEU A 114 2.73 15.54 8.91
CA LEU A 114 3.62 14.97 7.89
C LEU A 114 4.51 13.89 8.50
N LEU A 115 4.34 12.67 8.00
CA LEU A 115 5.05 11.49 8.44
C LEU A 115 5.82 10.87 7.27
N THR A 116 7.12 10.66 7.46
CA THR A 116 7.97 9.91 6.54
C THR A 116 8.04 8.46 7.01
N VAL A 117 7.81 7.51 6.11
CA VAL A 117 7.91 6.08 6.37
C VAL A 117 9.07 5.52 5.57
N ASP A 118 9.98 4.80 6.23
CA ASP A 118 10.96 3.97 5.53
C ASP A 118 10.27 2.74 4.96
N MET A 119 10.15 2.70 3.65
CA MET A 119 9.49 1.60 2.93
C MET A 119 10.43 0.42 2.66
N GLY A 120 11.74 0.58 2.93
CA GLY A 120 12.77 -0.38 2.58
C GLY A 120 13.21 -0.33 1.12
N ALA A 121 14.09 -1.25 0.73
CA ALA A 121 14.59 -1.34 -0.64
C ALA A 121 13.56 -1.99 -1.57
N PRO A 122 13.47 -1.54 -2.84
CA PRO A 122 12.65 -2.20 -3.85
C PRO A 122 13.24 -3.58 -4.20
N GLU A 123 12.38 -4.57 -4.39
CA GLU A 123 12.77 -5.89 -4.89
C GLU A 123 12.37 -5.98 -6.36
N LEU A 124 13.32 -6.45 -7.21
CA LEU A 124 13.16 -6.51 -8.67
C LEU A 124 13.17 -7.94 -9.22
N ALA A 125 13.48 -8.93 -8.40
CA ALA A 125 13.48 -10.32 -8.83
C ALA A 125 12.06 -10.79 -9.17
N PRO A 126 11.81 -11.28 -10.42
CA PRO A 126 10.44 -11.60 -10.86
C PRO A 126 9.70 -12.58 -9.96
N GLU A 127 10.40 -13.57 -9.41
CA GLU A 127 9.84 -14.57 -8.50
C GLU A 127 9.41 -13.99 -7.15
N LYS A 128 9.96 -12.84 -6.76
CA LYS A 128 9.59 -12.12 -5.53
C LYS A 128 8.53 -11.03 -5.74
N ILE A 129 8.21 -10.75 -7.02
CA ILE A 129 7.12 -9.84 -7.41
C ILE A 129 5.85 -10.65 -7.73
N PRO A 130 5.85 -11.95 -7.76
CA PRO A 130 5.16 -12.99 -8.51
C PRO A 130 4.71 -12.53 -9.93
N VAL A 131 5.69 -12.10 -10.76
CA VAL A 131 5.47 -11.86 -12.18
C VAL A 131 6.02 -13.03 -12.99
N THR A 132 5.24 -13.56 -13.93
CA THR A 132 5.56 -14.78 -14.71
C THR A 132 6.06 -14.45 -16.11
N GLY A 133 6.83 -15.39 -16.71
CA GLY A 133 7.32 -15.26 -18.07
C GLY A 133 8.65 -14.50 -18.20
N PHE A 134 9.28 -14.10 -17.10
CA PHE A 134 10.53 -13.35 -17.09
C PHE A 134 11.58 -14.04 -16.21
N ALA A 135 12.83 -14.09 -16.71
CA ALA A 135 13.99 -14.61 -15.97
C ALA A 135 14.91 -13.50 -15.44
N LYS A 136 14.62 -12.25 -15.74
CA LYS A 136 15.37 -11.05 -15.34
C LYS A 136 14.38 -9.98 -14.84
N PRO A 137 14.85 -8.96 -14.13
CA PRO A 137 14.03 -7.81 -13.77
C PRO A 137 13.24 -7.26 -14.96
N VAL A 138 11.97 -6.98 -14.74
CA VAL A 138 11.05 -6.45 -15.74
C VAL A 138 11.14 -4.94 -15.72
N VAL A 139 11.90 -4.36 -16.64
CA VAL A 139 12.11 -2.90 -16.74
C VAL A 139 11.75 -2.47 -18.16
N ASN A 140 10.69 -1.67 -18.29
CA ASN A 140 10.17 -1.13 -19.57
C ASN A 140 9.88 -2.21 -20.63
N GLU A 141 9.51 -3.42 -20.19
CA GLU A 141 9.25 -4.56 -21.06
C GLU A 141 7.90 -4.42 -21.78
N LEU A 142 7.89 -4.71 -23.08
CA LEU A 142 6.69 -4.68 -23.90
C LEU A 142 5.93 -6.00 -23.76
N VAL A 143 4.69 -5.95 -23.29
CA VAL A 143 3.82 -7.11 -23.11
C VAL A 143 2.46 -6.88 -23.75
N GLU A 144 1.75 -7.97 -24.04
CA GLU A 144 0.36 -7.93 -24.46
C GLU A 144 -0.58 -8.17 -23.27
N VAL A 145 -1.51 -7.25 -23.06
CA VAL A 145 -2.58 -7.36 -22.07
C VAL A 145 -3.91 -7.03 -22.74
N ASN A 146 -4.82 -7.99 -22.75
CA ASN A 146 -6.18 -7.87 -23.31
C ASN A 146 -6.20 -7.35 -24.75
N GLY A 147 -5.26 -7.82 -25.58
CA GLY A 147 -5.13 -7.44 -26.99
C GLY A 147 -4.47 -6.08 -27.25
N GLY A 148 -4.00 -5.41 -26.22
CA GLY A 148 -3.23 -4.16 -26.30
C GLY A 148 -1.78 -4.34 -25.89
N ALA A 149 -0.86 -3.60 -26.52
CA ALA A 149 0.54 -3.56 -26.15
C ALA A 149 0.77 -2.57 -25.02
N VAL A 150 1.42 -3.02 -23.94
CA VAL A 150 1.73 -2.22 -22.73
C VAL A 150 3.19 -2.37 -22.38
N ARG A 151 3.87 -1.25 -22.10
CA ARG A 151 5.21 -1.29 -21.50
C ARG A 151 5.09 -1.22 -19.99
N MET A 152 5.74 -2.17 -19.29
CA MET A 152 5.65 -2.27 -17.85
C MET A 152 7.00 -2.40 -17.18
N THR A 153 7.10 -1.85 -15.97
CA THR A 153 8.20 -2.09 -15.02
C THR A 153 7.60 -2.69 -13.75
N CYS A 154 8.15 -3.81 -13.28
CA CYS A 154 7.63 -4.51 -12.11
C CYS A 154 8.55 -4.32 -10.91
N VAL A 155 7.94 -3.98 -9.75
CA VAL A 155 8.65 -3.72 -8.50
C VAL A 155 7.85 -4.32 -7.34
N SER A 156 8.51 -4.92 -6.35
CA SER A 156 7.87 -5.24 -5.08
C SER A 156 8.37 -4.32 -3.98
N MET A 157 7.41 -3.72 -3.25
CA MET A 157 7.64 -2.98 -2.00
C MET A 157 7.13 -3.80 -0.79
N GLY A 158 7.20 -5.15 -0.89
CA GLY A 158 6.57 -6.10 0.02
C GLY A 158 5.19 -6.57 -0.48
N ASN A 159 4.69 -5.96 -1.53
CA ASN A 159 3.53 -6.33 -2.34
C ASN A 159 3.82 -6.02 -3.82
N PRO A 160 3.19 -6.73 -4.78
CA PRO A 160 3.48 -6.57 -6.19
C PRO A 160 2.96 -5.27 -6.78
N HIS A 161 3.80 -4.58 -7.55
CA HIS A 161 3.47 -3.37 -8.30
C HIS A 161 3.89 -3.50 -9.76
N CYS A 162 3.05 -2.98 -10.65
CA CYS A 162 3.30 -2.84 -12.08
C CYS A 162 3.16 -1.37 -12.48
N VAL A 163 4.25 -0.75 -12.86
CA VAL A 163 4.29 0.66 -13.28
C VAL A 163 4.19 0.74 -14.80
N VAL A 164 3.20 1.50 -15.27
CA VAL A 164 2.91 1.74 -16.69
C VAL A 164 2.96 3.23 -16.99
N TYR A 165 3.83 3.63 -17.90
CA TYR A 165 3.93 5.02 -18.32
C TYR A 165 2.90 5.34 -19.40
N VAL A 166 2.20 6.46 -19.24
CA VAL A 166 1.14 6.94 -20.13
C VAL A 166 1.32 8.42 -20.45
N SER A 167 0.81 8.85 -21.59
CA SER A 167 0.88 10.27 -21.99
C SER A 167 -0.10 11.16 -21.20
N ASP A 168 -1.23 10.62 -20.78
CA ASP A 168 -2.22 11.31 -19.96
C ASP A 168 -2.91 10.34 -19.03
N THR A 169 -2.92 10.66 -17.74
CA THR A 169 -3.62 9.84 -16.73
C THR A 169 -5.10 10.19 -16.61
N ALA A 170 -5.52 11.42 -16.97
CA ALA A 170 -6.88 11.88 -16.74
C ALA A 170 -7.91 11.16 -17.63
N GLY A 171 -7.54 10.87 -18.88
CA GLY A 171 -8.41 10.21 -19.86
C GLY A 171 -8.51 8.68 -19.72
N LEU A 172 -7.80 8.07 -18.76
CA LEU A 172 -7.76 6.60 -18.62
C LEU A 172 -9.06 6.05 -18.04
N ASN A 173 -9.56 4.98 -18.65
CA ASN A 173 -10.61 4.14 -18.05
C ASN A 173 -9.94 3.10 -17.13
N LEU A 174 -9.64 3.50 -15.89
CA LEU A 174 -8.94 2.64 -14.93
C LEU A 174 -9.66 1.33 -14.62
N PRO A 175 -10.99 1.27 -14.44
CA PRO A 175 -11.68 0.00 -14.24
C PRO A 175 -11.40 -1.03 -15.34
N VAL A 176 -11.30 -0.59 -16.60
CA VAL A 176 -10.98 -1.49 -17.72
C VAL A 176 -9.49 -1.85 -17.76
N LEU A 177 -8.61 -0.86 -17.69
CA LEU A 177 -7.16 -1.07 -17.82
C LEU A 177 -6.57 -1.73 -16.59
N GLY A 178 -6.91 -1.24 -15.40
CA GLY A 178 -6.42 -1.77 -14.12
C GLY A 178 -6.91 -3.18 -13.88
N GLY A 179 -8.20 -3.44 -14.13
CA GLY A 179 -8.75 -4.81 -14.04
C GLY A 179 -8.10 -5.78 -15.03
N ALA A 180 -7.80 -5.34 -16.27
CA ALA A 180 -7.10 -6.15 -17.24
C ALA A 180 -5.65 -6.46 -16.81
N MET A 181 -4.96 -5.52 -16.18
CA MET A 181 -3.62 -5.73 -15.62
C MET A 181 -3.66 -6.68 -14.43
N GLU A 182 -4.53 -6.43 -13.46
CA GLU A 182 -4.67 -7.22 -12.24
C GLU A 182 -4.92 -8.71 -12.53
N HIS A 183 -5.76 -9.01 -13.53
CA HIS A 183 -6.15 -10.37 -13.89
C HIS A 183 -5.40 -10.92 -15.11
N SER A 184 -4.30 -10.27 -15.52
CA SER A 184 -3.51 -10.73 -16.67
C SER A 184 -2.74 -12.01 -16.34
N LYS A 185 -2.38 -12.78 -17.38
CA LYS A 185 -1.55 -13.98 -17.26
C LYS A 185 -0.17 -13.73 -16.64
N TRP A 186 0.27 -12.47 -16.65
CA TRP A 186 1.57 -12.08 -16.12
C TRP A 186 1.60 -12.06 -14.58
N PHE A 187 0.44 -11.84 -13.93
CA PHE A 187 0.30 -11.71 -12.49
C PHE A 187 -0.71 -12.72 -11.93
N PRO A 188 -0.32 -13.98 -11.72
CA PRO A 188 -1.23 -15.03 -11.25
C PRO A 188 -1.84 -14.77 -9.87
N GLU A 189 -1.18 -13.94 -9.06
CA GLU A 189 -1.64 -13.52 -7.73
C GLU A 189 -2.28 -12.11 -7.73
N GLY A 190 -2.48 -11.52 -8.93
CA GLY A 190 -2.91 -10.13 -9.07
C GLY A 190 -1.80 -9.12 -8.76
N VAL A 191 -2.01 -7.87 -9.14
CA VAL A 191 -1.01 -6.80 -9.03
C VAL A 191 -1.69 -5.45 -8.77
N ASN A 192 -1.00 -4.56 -8.05
CA ASN A 192 -1.32 -3.14 -8.05
C ASN A 192 -0.70 -2.50 -9.30
N THR A 193 -1.45 -1.66 -10.01
CA THR A 193 -0.94 -1.02 -11.23
C THR A 193 -0.95 0.50 -11.08
N GLU A 194 0.23 1.10 -11.20
CA GLU A 194 0.44 2.53 -11.20
C GLU A 194 0.53 3.05 -12.64
N PHE A 195 -0.44 3.86 -13.05
CA PHE A 195 -0.42 4.59 -14.33
C PHE A 195 0.22 5.94 -14.11
N ILE A 196 1.41 6.15 -14.71
CA ILE A 196 2.28 7.29 -14.45
C ILE A 196 2.37 8.18 -15.69
N GLN A 197 2.05 9.45 -15.51
CA GLN A 197 2.35 10.51 -16.45
C GLN A 197 3.56 11.31 -15.95
N ILE A 198 4.63 11.36 -16.73
CA ILE A 198 5.79 12.21 -16.45
C ILE A 198 5.40 13.64 -16.82
N LEU A 199 5.41 14.56 -15.86
CA LEU A 199 5.14 15.97 -16.09
C LEU A 199 6.42 16.75 -16.40
N ASP A 200 7.48 16.47 -15.64
CA ASP A 200 8.83 17.02 -15.81
C ASP A 200 9.85 16.12 -15.07
N GLU A 201 11.11 16.55 -14.97
CA GLU A 201 12.22 15.80 -14.35
C GLU A 201 12.00 15.51 -12.86
N THR A 202 11.10 16.22 -12.19
CA THR A 202 10.87 16.15 -10.75
C THR A 202 9.44 15.80 -10.36
N HIS A 203 8.51 15.78 -11.32
CA HIS A 203 7.09 15.59 -11.05
C HIS A 203 6.50 14.46 -11.88
N LEU A 204 5.88 13.52 -11.17
CA LEU A 204 5.08 12.43 -11.71
C LEU A 204 3.62 12.62 -11.30
N LYS A 205 2.68 12.39 -12.21
CA LYS A 205 1.26 12.30 -11.90
C LYS A 205 0.85 10.84 -11.96
N MET A 206 0.21 10.36 -10.91
CA MET A 206 -0.15 8.94 -10.74
C MET A 206 -1.66 8.77 -10.56
N ARG A 207 -2.19 7.75 -11.21
CA ARG A 207 -3.45 7.07 -10.81
C ARG A 207 -3.14 5.61 -10.58
N VAL A 208 -3.77 5.01 -9.58
CA VAL A 208 -3.48 3.64 -9.17
C VAL A 208 -4.73 2.77 -9.13
N TRP A 209 -4.56 1.55 -9.60
CA TRP A 209 -5.51 0.46 -9.42
C TRP A 209 -4.92 -0.53 -8.42
N GLU A 210 -5.50 -0.63 -7.24
CA GLU A 210 -5.02 -1.53 -6.19
C GLU A 210 -5.68 -2.90 -6.29
N ARG A 211 -4.88 -3.93 -6.15
CA ARG A 211 -5.29 -5.34 -6.15
C ARG A 211 -6.43 -5.58 -5.15
N GLY A 212 -7.57 -6.06 -5.64
CA GLY A 212 -8.76 -6.35 -4.84
C GLY A 212 -9.55 -5.13 -4.36
N SER A 213 -9.07 -3.90 -4.62
CA SER A 213 -9.73 -2.67 -4.13
C SER A 213 -10.17 -1.73 -5.25
N GLY A 214 -9.59 -1.89 -6.44
CA GLY A 214 -9.89 -1.00 -7.56
C GLY A 214 -9.12 0.33 -7.50
N GLU A 215 -9.66 1.38 -8.11
CA GLU A 215 -9.03 2.71 -8.07
C GLU A 215 -9.14 3.32 -6.67
N THR A 216 -8.00 3.72 -6.11
CA THR A 216 -7.91 4.39 -4.82
C THR A 216 -7.30 5.78 -4.96
N MET A 217 -7.48 6.62 -3.94
CA MET A 217 -6.98 8.01 -3.96
C MET A 217 -5.46 8.09 -3.79
N ALA A 218 -4.82 7.11 -3.14
CA ALA A 218 -3.38 7.05 -2.95
C ALA A 218 -2.93 5.68 -2.46
N CYS A 219 -1.83 5.18 -3.03
CA CYS A 219 -1.11 3.98 -2.59
C CYS A 219 0.32 4.35 -2.20
N GLY A 220 0.69 4.18 -0.92
CA GLY A 220 2.03 4.53 -0.43
C GLY A 220 3.13 3.64 -1.00
N THR A 221 2.90 2.33 -1.07
CA THR A 221 3.82 1.38 -1.72
C THR A 221 3.89 1.62 -3.23
N GLY A 222 2.75 1.94 -3.87
CA GLY A 222 2.68 2.27 -5.28
C GLY A 222 3.46 3.53 -5.65
N SER A 223 3.37 4.59 -4.84
CA SER A 223 4.17 5.80 -5.05
C SER A 223 5.68 5.52 -4.95
N THR A 224 6.09 4.65 -4.03
CA THR A 224 7.49 4.25 -3.89
C THR A 224 7.94 3.36 -5.06
N ALA A 225 7.09 2.43 -5.51
CA ALA A 225 7.35 1.60 -6.68
C ALA A 225 7.45 2.46 -7.97
N ALA A 226 6.59 3.46 -8.12
CA ALA A 226 6.64 4.40 -9.24
C ALA A 226 7.95 5.20 -9.28
N LEU A 227 8.43 5.66 -8.11
CA LEU A 227 9.73 6.33 -8.01
C LEU A 227 10.88 5.39 -8.36
N ALA A 228 10.88 4.16 -7.83
CA ALA A 228 11.90 3.15 -8.14
C ALA A 228 11.92 2.84 -9.65
N ALA A 229 10.76 2.66 -10.28
CA ALA A 229 10.64 2.43 -11.72
C ALA A 229 11.15 3.63 -12.55
N ALA A 230 10.88 4.86 -12.11
CA ALA A 230 11.40 6.06 -12.77
C ALA A 230 12.93 6.11 -12.70
N CYS A 231 13.53 5.83 -11.55
CA CYS A 231 14.99 5.76 -11.40
C CYS A 231 15.59 4.70 -12.32
N LEU A 232 14.97 3.52 -12.44
CA LEU A 232 15.44 2.45 -13.32
C LEU A 232 15.36 2.84 -14.80
N LEU A 233 14.30 3.54 -15.21
CA LEU A 233 14.13 4.01 -16.58
C LEU A 233 15.23 5.00 -16.96
N TYR A 234 15.48 6.02 -16.11
CA TYR A 234 16.52 7.03 -16.37
C TYR A 234 17.93 6.47 -16.34
N THR A 235 18.21 5.44 -15.53
CA THR A 235 19.54 4.80 -15.50
C THR A 235 19.77 3.87 -16.66
N SER A 236 18.75 3.27 -17.26
CA SER A 236 18.88 2.42 -18.46
C SER A 236 19.14 3.26 -19.71
N ASP A 237 18.50 4.44 -19.83
CA ASP A 237 18.69 5.35 -20.98
C ASP A 237 20.06 6.07 -20.95
N ALA A 238 20.72 6.15 -19.79
CA ALA A 238 22.04 6.75 -19.66
C ALA A 238 23.20 5.78 -19.96
N ALA A 239 22.91 4.51 -20.22
CA ALA A 239 23.89 3.45 -20.50
C ALA A 239 24.04 3.12 -21.99
N ASP A 240 23.24 3.73 -22.88
CA ASP A 240 23.32 3.68 -24.34
C ASP A 240 23.99 4.98 -24.90
#